data_51ae714ba746527cc40cb7125b182a00
#
_entry.id   51ae714ba746527cc40cb7125b182a00
#
_cell.length_a   1.000
_cell.length_b   1.000
_cell.length_c   1.000
_cell.angle_alpha   90.00
_cell.angle_beta   90.00
_cell.angle_gamma   90.00
#
_symmetry.space_group_name_H-M   'P 1'
#
loop_
_entity.id
_entity.type
_entity.pdbx_description
1 polymer ?
#
loop_
_entity_poly.entity_id
_entity_poly.type
_entity_poly.pdbx_seq_one_letter_code
_entity_poly.pdbx_strand_id
1 'polypeptide(L)'
;MDEPTLPAGLIEARRTPLFNYLSLPEPLVESHRTTVRAEIRVQSGGVRYTDLEGDSPRDVRLEAGDRAVIVPGVEHQVEPSTDARFYIQFFRQPGAAMIPGPVHVDTPNRFGPWVHRRRDLDTPAEIFEMVTRQYVDVGQDDLLQPYFNFGPGFIDWQAHIGTVTDYWCHVLLYAPGYEIDVIESHRHLHDRAPFTPELFDRWLQIFHDTVDGGWSGPQAATANKRATGMAWAMAQRFIGKGVWRPAQHRI
;
A
#
# COMPACT_ATOMS: atom_id res chain seq x y z
N MET A 1 12.40 24.70 -11.30
CA MET A 1 12.01 23.34 -11.75
C MET A 1 10.55 23.39 -12.15
N ASP A 2 10.20 22.79 -13.28
CA ASP A 2 8.80 22.77 -13.70
C ASP A 2 8.00 21.88 -12.74
N GLU A 3 6.86 22.36 -12.29
CA GLU A 3 5.97 21.60 -11.41
C GLU A 3 5.48 20.34 -12.14
N PRO A 4 5.46 19.16 -11.51
CA PRO A 4 4.97 17.95 -12.15
C PRO A 4 3.54 18.15 -12.63
N THR A 5 3.27 17.74 -13.86
CA THR A 5 1.94 17.81 -14.46
C THR A 5 1.42 16.41 -14.77
N LEU A 6 0.11 16.27 -14.79
CA LEU A 6 -0.51 15.03 -15.26
C LEU A 6 -0.26 14.88 -16.76
N PRO A 7 0.22 13.72 -17.25
CA PRO A 7 0.26 13.43 -18.67
C PRO A 7 -1.11 13.56 -19.32
N ALA A 8 -1.14 14.05 -20.55
CA ALA A 8 -2.37 14.13 -21.33
C ALA A 8 -2.98 12.73 -21.54
N GLY A 9 -4.30 12.66 -21.54
CA GLY A 9 -5.03 11.42 -21.84
C GLY A 9 -5.27 10.49 -20.65
N LEU A 10 -4.81 10.82 -19.46
CA LEU A 10 -5.21 10.08 -18.27
C LEU A 10 -6.69 10.32 -17.93
N ILE A 11 -7.35 9.28 -17.43
CA ILE A 11 -8.72 9.37 -16.92
C ILE A 11 -8.73 9.21 -15.40
N GLU A 12 -9.71 9.82 -14.75
CA GLU A 12 -9.93 9.61 -13.31
C GLU A 12 -10.32 8.15 -13.06
N ALA A 13 -9.59 7.49 -12.17
CA ALA A 13 -9.83 6.10 -11.80
C ALA A 13 -10.72 6.01 -10.55
N ARG A 14 -10.29 6.66 -9.48
CA ARG A 14 -11.00 6.74 -8.20
C ARG A 14 -10.50 7.93 -7.38
N ARG A 15 -11.22 8.21 -6.31
CA ARG A 15 -10.76 9.16 -5.28
C ARG A 15 -10.97 8.58 -3.88
N THR A 16 -10.17 9.03 -2.93
CA THR A 16 -10.38 8.73 -1.51
C THR A 16 -11.63 9.43 -0.98
N PRO A 17 -12.14 9.02 0.19
CA PRO A 17 -12.99 9.88 0.99
C PRO A 17 -12.33 11.23 1.26
N LEU A 18 -13.13 12.20 1.69
CA LEU A 18 -12.63 13.48 2.14
C LEU A 18 -11.93 13.31 3.49
N PHE A 19 -10.62 13.47 3.50
CA PHE A 19 -9.81 13.43 4.71
C PHE A 19 -9.86 14.77 5.45
N ASN A 20 -9.67 14.68 6.75
CA ASN A 20 -9.31 15.77 7.62
C ASN A 20 -8.15 15.33 8.55
N TYR A 21 -7.65 16.22 9.37
CA TYR A 21 -6.56 15.93 10.31
C TYR A 21 -6.79 14.68 11.19
N LEU A 22 -8.05 14.40 11.58
CA LEU A 22 -8.39 13.27 12.44
C LEU A 22 -8.74 11.99 11.67
N SER A 23 -9.11 12.09 10.40
CA SER A 23 -9.54 10.94 9.58
C SER A 23 -8.46 10.45 8.61
N LEU A 24 -7.32 11.11 8.56
CA LEU A 24 -6.19 10.64 7.77
C LEU A 24 -5.64 9.35 8.40
N PRO A 25 -5.61 8.22 7.67
CA PRO A 25 -5.07 6.98 8.19
C PRO A 25 -3.61 7.14 8.65
N GLU A 26 -3.29 6.58 9.82
CA GLU A 26 -1.96 6.68 10.42
C GLU A 26 -0.81 6.32 9.44
N PRO A 27 -0.92 5.24 8.61
CA PRO A 27 0.13 4.92 7.64
C PRO A 27 0.34 5.99 6.56
N LEU A 28 -0.60 6.92 6.38
CA LEU A 28 -0.50 8.01 5.39
C LEU A 28 -0.02 9.33 6.03
N VAL A 29 0.10 9.40 7.34
CA VAL A 29 0.68 10.55 8.06
C VAL A 29 2.20 10.55 7.92
N GLU A 30 2.80 9.36 7.87
CA GLU A 30 4.24 9.21 7.65
C GLU A 30 4.59 9.30 6.16
N SER A 31 5.90 9.33 5.86
CA SER A 31 6.34 9.32 4.47
C SER A 31 6.00 7.98 3.80
N HIS A 32 5.49 8.07 2.58
CA HIS A 32 5.09 6.90 1.80
C HIS A 32 5.19 7.16 0.30
N ARG A 33 4.90 6.12 -0.52
CA ARG A 33 4.89 6.21 -1.98
C ARG A 33 3.57 5.72 -2.52
N THR A 34 3.15 6.24 -3.66
CA THR A 34 2.05 5.65 -4.43
C THR A 34 2.61 4.80 -5.58
N THR A 35 1.85 3.79 -5.99
CA THR A 35 2.16 2.98 -7.17
C THR A 35 1.52 3.53 -8.45
N VAL A 36 0.61 4.47 -8.31
CA VAL A 36 -0.14 5.09 -9.41
C VAL A 36 -0.10 6.61 -9.34
N ARG A 37 -0.34 7.28 -10.46
CA ARG A 37 -0.43 8.75 -10.49
C ARG A 37 -1.65 9.23 -9.74
N ALA A 38 -1.46 10.29 -8.96
CA ALA A 38 -2.53 10.91 -8.21
C ALA A 38 -2.37 12.43 -8.14
N GLU A 39 -3.41 13.11 -7.69
CA GLU A 39 -3.37 14.50 -7.23
C GLU A 39 -3.94 14.59 -5.83
N ILE A 40 -3.25 15.31 -4.95
CA ILE A 40 -3.85 15.83 -3.73
C ILE A 40 -4.66 17.07 -4.10
N ARG A 41 -5.90 17.16 -3.62
CA ARG A 41 -6.81 18.27 -3.88
C ARG A 41 -7.38 18.80 -2.58
N VAL A 42 -7.12 20.07 -2.26
CA VAL A 42 -7.52 20.71 -1.01
C VAL A 42 -8.86 21.43 -1.21
N GLN A 43 -9.83 21.14 -0.33
CA GLN A 43 -11.14 21.81 -0.33
C GLN A 43 -11.21 22.97 0.67
N SER A 44 -10.57 22.83 1.83
CA SER A 44 -10.47 23.89 2.85
C SER A 44 -9.25 23.68 3.72
N GLY A 45 -8.84 24.73 4.43
CA GLY A 45 -7.63 24.74 5.24
C GLY A 45 -6.37 24.62 4.39
N GLY A 46 -5.28 24.17 5.00
CA GLY A 46 -3.97 24.04 4.36
C GLY A 46 -3.41 22.64 4.45
N VAL A 47 -2.66 22.23 3.43
CA VAL A 47 -1.92 20.98 3.41
C VAL A 47 -0.50 21.26 2.94
N ARG A 48 0.50 20.85 3.71
CA ARG A 48 1.89 20.83 3.25
C ARG A 48 2.16 19.50 2.59
N TYR A 49 2.64 19.55 1.35
CA TYR A 49 3.04 18.37 0.58
C TYR A 49 4.54 18.46 0.29
N THR A 50 5.27 17.41 0.67
CA THR A 50 6.73 17.36 0.51
C THR A 50 7.13 16.10 -0.22
N ASP A 51 7.84 16.22 -1.37
CA ASP A 51 8.59 15.12 -1.95
C ASP A 51 9.92 15.03 -1.23
N LEU A 52 10.29 13.83 -0.76
CA LEU A 52 11.48 13.61 0.07
C LEU A 52 12.71 13.18 -0.72
N GLU A 53 12.59 13.05 -2.04
CA GLU A 53 13.65 12.57 -2.92
C GLU A 53 14.23 13.66 -3.82
N GLY A 54 15.49 13.44 -4.23
CA GLY A 54 16.24 14.33 -5.11
C GLY A 54 17.08 15.37 -4.37
N ASP A 55 17.92 16.07 -5.11
CA ASP A 55 18.86 17.09 -4.57
C ASP A 55 18.13 18.35 -4.04
N SER A 56 16.86 18.49 -4.36
CA SER A 56 16.01 19.59 -3.91
C SER A 56 14.58 19.07 -3.77
N PRO A 57 14.20 18.60 -2.59
CA PRO A 57 12.85 18.12 -2.32
C PRO A 57 11.82 19.22 -2.64
N ARG A 58 10.76 18.85 -3.32
CA ARG A 58 9.63 19.77 -3.53
C ARG A 58 8.87 19.91 -2.21
N ASP A 59 8.71 21.14 -1.74
CA ASP A 59 7.96 21.47 -0.53
C ASP A 59 6.92 22.53 -0.91
N VAL A 60 5.66 22.12 -0.94
CA VAL A 60 4.55 22.94 -1.43
C VAL A 60 3.49 23.08 -0.36
N ARG A 61 3.08 24.32 -0.07
CA ARG A 61 1.92 24.58 0.76
C ARG A 61 0.70 24.79 -0.14
N LEU A 62 -0.27 23.92 0.02
CA LEU A 62 -1.53 23.93 -0.72
C LEU A 62 -2.62 24.56 0.15
N GLU A 63 -3.36 25.50 -0.40
CA GLU A 63 -4.52 26.14 0.22
C GLU A 63 -5.81 25.68 -0.46
N ALA A 64 -6.95 26.14 0.03
CA ALA A 64 -8.25 25.77 -0.55
C ALA A 64 -8.33 26.05 -2.05
N GLY A 65 -8.63 25.02 -2.85
CA GLY A 65 -8.67 25.08 -4.30
C GLY A 65 -7.38 24.65 -5.00
N ASP A 66 -6.28 24.55 -4.26
CA ASP A 66 -5.00 24.11 -4.80
C ASP A 66 -4.93 22.59 -4.99
N ARG A 67 -3.97 22.17 -5.81
CA ARG A 67 -3.66 20.77 -6.08
C ARG A 67 -2.17 20.58 -6.32
N ALA A 68 -1.68 19.38 -6.02
CA ALA A 68 -0.33 18.96 -6.39
C ALA A 68 -0.36 17.53 -6.95
N VAL A 69 0.44 17.30 -7.99
CA VAL A 69 0.59 15.97 -8.59
C VAL A 69 1.50 15.13 -7.71
N ILE A 70 1.04 13.92 -7.38
CA ILE A 70 1.81 12.87 -6.71
C ILE A 70 2.37 11.95 -7.78
N VAL A 71 3.70 11.88 -7.85
CA VAL A 71 4.41 11.08 -8.85
C VAL A 71 4.60 9.66 -8.31
N PRO A 72 4.24 8.60 -9.09
CA PRO A 72 4.47 7.24 -8.67
C PRO A 72 5.94 6.97 -8.33
N GLY A 73 6.16 6.22 -7.24
CA GLY A 73 7.48 5.83 -6.79
C GLY A 73 8.28 6.90 -6.06
N VAL A 74 7.84 8.16 -6.06
CA VAL A 74 8.48 9.24 -5.31
C VAL A 74 8.00 9.23 -3.86
N GLU A 75 8.94 9.18 -2.93
CA GLU A 75 8.62 9.27 -1.50
C GLU A 75 8.13 10.67 -1.15
N HIS A 76 7.00 10.73 -0.49
CA HIS A 76 6.37 11.99 -0.13
C HIS A 76 5.68 11.92 1.24
N GLN A 77 5.42 13.10 1.80
CA GLN A 77 4.72 13.28 3.06
C GLN A 77 3.60 14.32 2.91
N VAL A 78 2.51 14.10 3.64
CA VAL A 78 1.35 14.99 3.67
C VAL A 78 1.08 15.44 5.11
N GLU A 79 1.14 16.73 5.36
CA GLU A 79 0.91 17.32 6.68
C GLU A 79 -0.32 18.26 6.60
N PRO A 80 -1.53 17.80 6.97
CA PRO A 80 -2.71 18.65 6.98
C PRO A 80 -2.75 19.57 8.20
N SER A 81 -3.24 20.80 8.02
CA SER A 81 -3.65 21.65 9.12
C SER A 81 -4.89 21.08 9.83
N THR A 82 -5.18 21.53 11.04
CA THR A 82 -6.30 21.01 11.85
C THR A 82 -7.67 21.26 11.23
N ASP A 83 -7.79 22.26 10.35
CA ASP A 83 -8.99 22.64 9.62
C ASP A 83 -8.98 22.14 8.15
N ALA A 84 -7.93 21.40 7.75
CA ALA A 84 -7.79 20.87 6.40
C ALA A 84 -8.91 19.89 6.06
N ARG A 85 -9.40 20.01 4.82
CA ARG A 85 -10.22 19.01 4.16
C ARG A 85 -9.67 18.81 2.75
N PHE A 86 -9.29 17.58 2.44
CA PHE A 86 -8.66 17.23 1.17
C PHE A 86 -8.95 15.78 0.79
N TYR A 87 -8.71 15.45 -0.45
CA TYR A 87 -8.78 14.07 -0.95
C TYR A 87 -7.70 13.81 -1.98
N ILE A 88 -7.43 12.52 -2.25
CA ILE A 88 -6.50 12.07 -3.29
C ILE A 88 -7.32 11.57 -4.46
N GLN A 89 -7.09 12.13 -5.65
CA GLN A 89 -7.65 11.69 -6.93
C GLN A 89 -6.62 10.86 -7.67
N PHE A 90 -6.94 9.61 -7.96
CA PHE A 90 -6.07 8.69 -8.71
C PHE A 90 -6.42 8.69 -10.19
N PHE A 91 -5.41 8.48 -11.03
CA PHE A 91 -5.53 8.52 -12.49
C PHE A 91 -4.92 7.28 -13.13
N ARG A 92 -5.46 6.89 -14.31
CA ARG A 92 -4.96 5.76 -15.10
C ARG A 92 -5.03 6.06 -16.59
N GLN A 93 -4.31 5.27 -17.40
CA GLN A 93 -4.44 5.30 -18.86
C GLN A 93 -5.81 4.70 -19.26
N PRO A 94 -6.50 5.27 -20.28
CA PRO A 94 -7.69 4.64 -20.86
C PRO A 94 -7.32 3.26 -21.40
N GLY A 95 -8.13 2.26 -21.08
CA GLY A 95 -7.91 0.89 -21.55
C GLY A 95 -6.70 0.16 -20.94
N ALA A 96 -5.92 0.80 -20.08
CA ALA A 96 -4.96 0.07 -19.28
C ALA A 96 -5.71 -0.96 -18.44
N ALA A 97 -5.25 -2.21 -18.48
CA ALA A 97 -5.62 -3.17 -17.46
C ALA A 97 -5.40 -2.49 -16.10
N MET A 98 -6.26 -2.77 -15.12
CA MET A 98 -6.14 -2.20 -13.78
C MET A 98 -4.86 -2.63 -13.04
N ILE A 99 -3.99 -3.35 -13.73
CA ILE A 99 -2.67 -3.73 -13.25
C ILE A 99 -1.68 -2.74 -13.84
N PRO A 100 -1.12 -1.82 -13.08
CA PRO A 100 0.12 -1.19 -13.46
C PRO A 100 1.14 -2.32 -13.68
N GLY A 101 1.87 -2.26 -14.77
CA GLY A 101 3.01 -3.16 -14.96
C GLY A 101 3.95 -3.12 -13.74
N PRO A 102 4.88 -4.06 -13.62
CA PRO A 102 5.80 -4.08 -12.50
C PRO A 102 6.41 -2.69 -12.36
N VAL A 103 6.08 -2.03 -11.27
CA VAL A 103 6.77 -0.82 -10.87
C VAL A 103 8.11 -1.31 -10.33
N HIS A 104 9.04 -1.62 -11.24
CA HIS A 104 10.44 -1.64 -10.90
C HIS A 104 10.82 -0.19 -10.56
N VAL A 105 10.42 0.22 -9.42
CA VAL A 105 11.06 1.33 -8.77
C VAL A 105 12.20 0.69 -8.01
N ASP A 106 13.42 1.03 -8.38
CA ASP A 106 14.55 1.00 -7.44
C ASP A 106 14.12 1.92 -6.31
N THR A 107 13.39 1.36 -5.36
CA THR A 107 12.79 2.10 -4.25
C THR A 107 13.83 2.24 -3.15
N PRO A 108 14.47 3.42 -3.01
CA PRO A 108 15.11 3.73 -1.76
C PRO A 108 14.01 3.84 -0.68
N ASN A 109 14.24 3.20 0.33
CA ASN A 109 13.76 3.10 1.68
C ASN A 109 12.79 4.16 2.20
N ARG A 110 11.55 3.73 2.48
CA ARG A 110 10.48 4.48 3.14
C ARG A 110 10.81 4.95 4.57
N PHE A 111 11.76 4.34 5.25
CA PHE A 111 12.14 4.60 6.64
C PHE A 111 13.58 5.12 6.79
N GLY A 112 14.05 5.92 5.83
CA GLY A 112 15.41 6.45 5.78
C GLY A 112 16.35 5.61 4.89
N PRO A 113 17.60 6.05 4.65
CA PRO A 113 18.54 5.29 3.82
C PRO A 113 18.71 3.89 4.38
N TRP A 114 18.53 2.88 3.53
CA TRP A 114 18.83 1.50 3.89
C TRP A 114 20.28 1.46 4.35
N VAL A 115 20.46 1.50 5.65
CA VAL A 115 21.72 1.02 6.20
C VAL A 115 21.74 -0.45 5.83
N HIS A 116 22.65 -0.86 4.95
CA HIS A 116 22.84 -2.24 4.49
C HIS A 116 23.25 -3.18 5.64
N ARG A 117 22.45 -3.20 6.68
CA ARG A 117 22.44 -4.29 7.65
C ARG A 117 21.53 -5.34 7.05
N ARG A 118 22.05 -6.55 6.92
CA ARG A 118 21.20 -7.72 6.65
C ARG A 118 20.16 -7.79 7.77
N ARG A 119 18.98 -7.24 7.52
CA ARG A 119 17.81 -7.37 8.39
C ARG A 119 17.08 -8.63 7.95
N ASP A 120 16.56 -9.39 8.88
CA ASP A 120 15.63 -10.47 8.59
C ASP A 120 14.33 -10.24 9.36
N LEU A 121 13.27 -10.93 9.02
CA LEU A 121 11.98 -10.88 9.72
C LEU A 121 12.02 -11.78 10.96
N ASP A 122 13.00 -11.57 11.83
CA ASP A 122 13.29 -12.42 12.99
C ASP A 122 12.87 -11.82 14.34
N THR A 123 12.26 -10.64 14.32
CA THR A 123 11.68 -10.00 15.52
C THR A 123 10.27 -9.46 15.24
N PRO A 124 9.42 -9.32 16.27
CA PRO A 124 8.10 -8.70 16.13
C PRO A 124 8.17 -7.25 15.59
N ALA A 125 9.20 -6.49 15.93
CA ALA A 125 9.39 -5.13 15.45
C ALA A 125 9.66 -5.07 13.94
N GLU A 126 10.50 -5.99 13.43
CA GLU A 126 10.75 -6.11 11.99
C GLU A 126 9.49 -6.52 11.22
N ILE A 127 8.71 -7.44 11.79
CA ILE A 127 7.45 -7.89 11.21
C ILE A 127 6.43 -6.75 11.20
N PHE A 128 6.31 -6.00 12.29
CA PHE A 128 5.41 -4.82 12.36
C PHE A 128 5.79 -3.78 11.31
N GLU A 129 7.08 -3.49 11.14
CA GLU A 129 7.56 -2.57 10.12
C GLU A 129 7.23 -3.07 8.72
N MET A 130 7.47 -4.34 8.42
CA MET A 130 7.15 -4.96 7.13
C MET A 130 5.65 -4.85 6.83
N VAL A 131 4.78 -5.20 7.77
CA VAL A 131 3.33 -5.11 7.63
C VAL A 131 2.90 -3.66 7.40
N THR A 132 3.41 -2.72 8.19
CA THR A 132 3.09 -1.31 8.04
C THR A 132 3.47 -0.80 6.65
N ARG A 133 4.67 -1.11 6.16
CA ARG A 133 5.13 -0.73 4.81
C ARG A 133 4.24 -1.29 3.72
N GLN A 134 3.94 -2.59 3.78
CA GLN A 134 3.06 -3.23 2.81
C GLN A 134 1.69 -2.55 2.75
N TYR A 135 1.08 -2.28 3.90
CA TYR A 135 -0.27 -1.72 3.94
C TYR A 135 -0.35 -0.24 3.57
N VAL A 136 0.74 0.50 3.68
CA VAL A 136 0.81 1.84 3.07
C VAL A 136 0.70 1.74 1.55
N ASP A 137 1.40 0.79 0.90
CA ASP A 137 1.31 0.60 -0.55
C ASP A 137 -0.05 0.03 -0.97
N VAL A 138 -0.59 -0.95 -0.24
CA VAL A 138 -1.94 -1.48 -0.46
C VAL A 138 -3.00 -0.40 -0.36
N GLY A 139 -2.90 0.50 0.62
CA GLY A 139 -3.83 1.61 0.81
C GLY A 139 -3.77 2.66 -0.30
N GLN A 140 -2.68 2.76 -1.04
CA GLN A 140 -2.49 3.67 -2.18
C GLN A 140 -2.74 2.99 -3.54
N ASP A 141 -2.86 1.68 -3.57
CA ASP A 141 -3.06 0.93 -4.80
C ASP A 141 -4.52 1.03 -5.28
N ASP A 142 -4.73 1.38 -6.55
CA ASP A 142 -6.07 1.62 -7.10
C ASP A 142 -6.89 0.34 -7.30
N LEU A 143 -6.25 -0.83 -7.36
CA LEU A 143 -6.91 -2.12 -7.46
C LEU A 143 -7.28 -2.69 -6.09
N LEU A 144 -6.39 -2.56 -5.10
CA LEU A 144 -6.57 -3.16 -3.77
C LEU A 144 -7.34 -2.27 -2.80
N GLN A 145 -7.13 -0.95 -2.87
CA GLN A 145 -7.74 0.00 -1.93
C GLN A 145 -9.27 -0.12 -1.78
N PRO A 146 -10.07 -0.43 -2.81
CA PRO A 146 -11.52 -0.60 -2.65
C PRO A 146 -11.92 -1.68 -1.64
N TYR A 147 -11.04 -2.64 -1.37
CA TYR A 147 -11.26 -3.70 -0.36
C TYR A 147 -10.92 -3.24 1.05
N PHE A 148 -10.08 -2.23 1.18
CA PHE A 148 -9.59 -1.70 2.45
C PHE A 148 -10.24 -0.36 2.83
N ASN A 149 -11.09 0.20 2.03
CA ASN A 149 -11.83 1.45 2.16
C ASN A 149 -11.48 2.34 3.37
N PHE A 150 -11.19 3.61 3.12
CA PHE A 150 -10.96 4.62 4.14
C PHE A 150 -12.27 5.34 4.49
N GLY A 151 -12.72 5.33 5.74
CA GLY A 151 -13.88 6.10 6.17
C GLY A 151 -14.67 5.45 7.33
N PRO A 152 -15.69 6.13 7.87
CA PRO A 152 -16.52 5.60 8.95
C PRO A 152 -17.18 4.28 8.55
N GLY A 153 -17.03 3.23 9.36
CA GLY A 153 -17.53 1.88 9.12
C GLY A 153 -16.59 0.96 8.34
N PHE A 154 -15.39 1.39 8.04
CA PHE A 154 -14.36 0.61 7.37
C PHE A 154 -13.21 0.24 8.32
N ILE A 155 -12.16 -0.39 7.76
CA ILE A 155 -11.07 -0.97 8.54
C ILE A 155 -10.49 0.06 9.51
N ASP A 156 -10.47 -0.29 10.78
CA ASP A 156 -9.55 0.29 11.75
C ASP A 156 -8.14 -0.16 11.36
N TRP A 157 -7.38 0.76 10.76
CA TRP A 157 -6.05 0.47 10.25
C TRP A 157 -5.09 0.01 11.34
N GLN A 158 -5.16 0.61 12.52
CA GLN A 158 -4.27 0.26 13.62
C GLN A 158 -4.57 -1.15 14.13
N ALA A 159 -5.85 -1.47 14.33
CA ALA A 159 -6.27 -2.81 14.73
C ALA A 159 -5.96 -3.84 13.63
N HIS A 160 -6.15 -3.49 12.35
CA HIS A 160 -5.86 -4.38 11.24
C HIS A 160 -4.36 -4.68 11.09
N ILE A 161 -3.50 -3.66 11.13
CA ILE A 161 -2.04 -3.84 11.10
C ILE A 161 -1.59 -4.69 12.29
N GLY A 162 -2.15 -4.47 13.49
CA GLY A 162 -1.89 -5.30 14.66
C GLY A 162 -2.24 -6.76 14.39
N THR A 163 -3.45 -7.05 13.92
CA THR A 163 -3.91 -8.43 13.62
C THR A 163 -3.03 -9.12 12.57
N VAL A 164 -2.64 -8.41 11.52
CA VAL A 164 -1.77 -8.97 10.47
C VAL A 164 -0.34 -9.17 10.99
N THR A 165 0.14 -8.29 11.84
CA THR A 165 1.44 -8.46 12.53
C THR A 165 1.42 -9.72 13.40
N ASP A 166 0.37 -9.94 14.18
CA ASP A 166 0.22 -11.14 15.02
C ASP A 166 0.21 -12.41 14.16
N TYR A 167 -0.49 -12.39 13.02
CA TYR A 167 -0.45 -13.49 12.06
C TYR A 167 0.98 -13.80 11.60
N TRP A 168 1.73 -12.80 11.15
CA TRP A 168 3.09 -13.02 10.68
C TRP A 168 4.06 -13.39 11.79
N CYS A 169 3.88 -12.86 13.01
CA CYS A 169 4.61 -13.33 14.19
C CYS A 169 4.32 -14.81 14.50
N HIS A 170 3.06 -15.23 14.38
CA HIS A 170 2.70 -16.65 14.53
C HIS A 170 3.37 -17.51 13.46
N VAL A 171 3.33 -17.10 12.19
CA VAL A 171 3.86 -17.87 11.05
C VAL A 171 5.38 -17.96 11.04
N LEU A 172 6.07 -16.86 11.36
CA LEU A 172 7.53 -16.76 11.23
C LEU A 172 8.27 -17.05 12.55
N LEU A 173 7.70 -16.62 13.68
CA LEU A 173 8.34 -16.70 15.00
C LEU A 173 7.68 -17.72 15.92
N TYR A 174 6.67 -18.43 15.43
CA TYR A 174 5.89 -19.39 16.23
C TYR A 174 5.24 -18.76 17.48
N ALA A 175 4.90 -17.46 17.40
CA ALA A 175 4.24 -16.78 18.50
C ALA A 175 2.87 -17.42 18.79
N PRO A 176 2.51 -17.67 20.08
CA PRO A 176 1.23 -18.26 20.44
C PRO A 176 0.08 -17.25 20.34
N GLY A 177 -1.16 -17.73 20.32
CA GLY A 177 -2.37 -16.92 20.53
C GLY A 177 -3.05 -16.41 19.27
N TYR A 178 -2.54 -16.70 18.06
CA TYR A 178 -3.25 -16.39 16.83
C TYR A 178 -4.19 -17.55 16.45
N GLU A 179 -5.50 -17.31 16.50
CA GLU A 179 -6.53 -18.33 16.26
C GLU A 179 -7.47 -17.99 15.09
N ILE A 180 -7.21 -16.87 14.36
CA ILE A 180 -8.08 -16.41 13.28
C ILE A 180 -7.87 -17.26 12.04
N ASP A 181 -8.96 -17.79 11.48
CA ASP A 181 -8.95 -18.38 10.13
C ASP A 181 -8.84 -17.26 9.08
N VAL A 182 -7.62 -17.10 8.56
CA VAL A 182 -7.30 -16.04 7.58
C VAL A 182 -8.17 -16.15 6.33
N ILE A 183 -8.43 -17.37 5.84
CA ILE A 183 -9.24 -17.55 4.62
C ILE A 183 -10.68 -17.14 4.90
N GLU A 184 -11.26 -17.64 5.98
CA GLU A 184 -12.66 -17.37 6.32
C GLU A 184 -12.88 -15.88 6.67
N SER A 185 -11.91 -15.23 7.31
CA SER A 185 -11.99 -13.78 7.61
C SER A 185 -12.10 -12.90 6.35
N HIS A 186 -11.68 -13.38 5.18
CA HIS A 186 -11.78 -12.66 3.92
C HIS A 186 -13.09 -12.92 3.15
N ARG A 187 -13.96 -13.82 3.63
CA ARG A 187 -15.22 -14.17 2.96
C ARG A 187 -16.10 -12.95 2.74
N HIS A 188 -16.32 -12.15 3.76
CA HIS A 188 -17.18 -10.98 3.68
C HIS A 188 -16.65 -9.91 2.70
N LEU A 189 -15.33 -9.85 2.49
CA LEU A 189 -14.71 -8.97 1.49
C LEU A 189 -15.04 -9.48 0.08
N HIS A 190 -14.87 -10.78 -0.15
CA HIS A 190 -15.19 -11.43 -1.42
C HIS A 190 -16.70 -11.30 -1.76
N ASP A 191 -17.58 -11.51 -0.77
CA ASP A 191 -19.03 -11.40 -0.96
C ASP A 191 -19.47 -9.98 -1.35
N ARG A 192 -18.77 -8.97 -0.81
CA ARG A 192 -19.01 -7.55 -1.13
C ARG A 192 -18.44 -7.15 -2.48
N ALA A 193 -17.24 -7.60 -2.79
CA ALA A 193 -16.52 -7.33 -4.02
C ALA A 193 -15.73 -8.59 -4.42
N PRO A 194 -16.20 -9.36 -5.43
CA PRO A 194 -15.57 -10.60 -5.81
C PRO A 194 -14.08 -10.43 -6.13
N PHE A 195 -13.26 -11.33 -5.58
CA PHE A 195 -11.84 -11.35 -5.88
C PHE A 195 -11.59 -11.78 -7.31
N THR A 196 -10.53 -11.27 -7.92
CA THR A 196 -10.09 -11.59 -9.28
C THR A 196 -8.64 -12.08 -9.28
N PRO A 197 -8.19 -12.78 -10.34
CA PRO A 197 -6.78 -13.16 -10.49
C PRO A 197 -5.82 -11.98 -10.31
N GLU A 198 -6.17 -10.82 -10.85
CA GLU A 198 -5.35 -9.60 -10.83
C GLU A 198 -5.14 -9.06 -9.41
N LEU A 199 -6.14 -9.23 -8.53
CA LEU A 199 -6.00 -8.84 -7.12
C LEU A 199 -4.94 -9.67 -6.40
N PHE A 200 -4.92 -10.98 -6.66
CA PHE A 200 -3.91 -11.88 -6.07
C PHE A 200 -2.51 -11.58 -6.62
N ASP A 201 -2.38 -11.34 -7.93
CA ASP A 201 -1.11 -10.96 -8.54
C ASP A 201 -0.60 -9.65 -7.93
N ARG A 202 -1.49 -8.65 -7.80
CA ARG A 202 -1.10 -7.33 -7.31
C ARG A 202 -0.74 -7.33 -5.83
N TRP A 203 -1.54 -7.98 -4.99
CA TRP A 203 -1.24 -8.11 -3.56
C TRP A 203 0.09 -8.83 -3.33
N LEU A 204 0.30 -9.92 -4.05
CA LEU A 204 1.51 -10.72 -3.93
C LEU A 204 2.76 -9.96 -4.42
N GLN A 205 2.62 -9.18 -5.50
CA GLN A 205 3.68 -8.30 -5.99
C GLN A 205 4.08 -7.28 -4.91
N ILE A 206 3.12 -6.53 -4.35
CA ILE A 206 3.41 -5.54 -3.31
C ILE A 206 4.05 -6.20 -2.09
N PHE A 207 3.59 -7.39 -1.70
CA PHE A 207 4.19 -8.13 -0.58
C PHE A 207 5.66 -8.47 -0.85
N HIS A 208 5.95 -9.08 -2.01
CA HIS A 208 7.33 -9.45 -2.37
C HIS A 208 8.22 -8.22 -2.50
N ASP A 209 7.77 -7.17 -3.17
CA ASP A 209 8.53 -5.92 -3.32
C ASP A 209 8.84 -5.30 -1.95
N THR A 210 7.88 -5.35 -1.02
CA THR A 210 8.10 -4.87 0.36
C THR A 210 9.16 -5.71 1.08
N VAL A 211 9.04 -7.04 1.06
CA VAL A 211 9.97 -7.94 1.75
C VAL A 211 11.37 -7.85 1.12
N ASP A 212 11.46 -8.00 -0.19
CA ASP A 212 12.75 -8.02 -0.91
C ASP A 212 13.46 -6.67 -0.86
N GLY A 213 12.68 -5.58 -0.82
CA GLY A 213 13.20 -4.23 -0.64
C GLY A 213 13.69 -3.91 0.78
N GLY A 214 13.28 -4.66 1.80
CA GLY A 214 13.55 -4.34 3.21
C GLY A 214 14.33 -5.37 3.99
N TRP A 215 14.23 -6.62 3.61
CA TRP A 215 14.76 -7.73 4.40
C TRP A 215 15.41 -8.78 3.53
N SER A 216 16.37 -9.49 4.11
CA SER A 216 17.03 -10.61 3.46
C SER A 216 17.46 -11.62 4.50
N GLY A 217 17.07 -12.87 4.33
CA GLY A 217 17.42 -13.94 5.26
C GLY A 217 16.42 -15.09 5.21
N PRO A 218 16.60 -16.10 6.07
CA PRO A 218 15.71 -17.27 6.10
C PRO A 218 14.24 -16.95 6.38
N GLN A 219 13.96 -15.98 7.24
CA GLN A 219 12.59 -15.60 7.58
C GLN A 219 11.95 -14.76 6.47
N ALA A 220 12.69 -13.85 5.83
CA ALA A 220 12.22 -13.12 4.66
C ALA A 220 11.88 -14.08 3.50
N ALA A 221 12.73 -15.05 3.22
CA ALA A 221 12.45 -16.09 2.22
C ALA A 221 11.23 -16.95 2.60
N THR A 222 11.07 -17.26 3.90
CA THR A 222 9.91 -17.99 4.42
C THR A 222 8.64 -17.15 4.28
N ALA A 223 8.68 -15.85 4.57
CA ALA A 223 7.56 -14.93 4.42
C ALA A 223 7.06 -14.90 2.97
N ASN A 224 7.95 -14.72 1.99
CA ASN A 224 7.60 -14.75 0.56
C ASN A 224 6.95 -16.06 0.15
N LYS A 225 7.49 -17.20 0.58
CA LYS A 225 6.92 -18.51 0.30
C LYS A 225 5.53 -18.69 0.94
N ARG A 226 5.35 -18.24 2.18
CA ARG A 226 4.07 -18.34 2.91
C ARG A 226 3.02 -17.41 2.30
N ALA A 227 3.38 -16.18 1.93
CA ALA A 227 2.48 -15.26 1.24
C ALA A 227 1.96 -15.85 -0.08
N THR A 228 2.87 -16.42 -0.89
CA THR A 228 2.52 -17.11 -2.13
C THR A 228 1.56 -18.28 -1.91
N GLY A 229 1.82 -19.12 -0.92
CA GLY A 229 0.97 -20.25 -0.55
C GLY A 229 -0.41 -19.82 -0.05
N MET A 230 -0.47 -18.77 0.77
CA MET A 230 -1.72 -18.20 1.28
C MET A 230 -2.56 -17.59 0.16
N ALA A 231 -1.98 -16.78 -0.70
CA ALA A 231 -2.67 -16.21 -1.85
C ALA A 231 -3.23 -17.29 -2.79
N TRP A 232 -2.45 -18.36 -3.02
CA TRP A 232 -2.92 -19.51 -3.80
C TRP A 232 -4.08 -20.25 -3.12
N ALA A 233 -4.02 -20.50 -1.82
CA ALA A 233 -5.11 -21.15 -1.08
C ALA A 233 -6.39 -20.32 -1.10
N MET A 234 -6.29 -18.99 -0.92
CA MET A 234 -7.41 -18.06 -1.05
C MET A 234 -8.00 -18.07 -2.45
N ALA A 235 -7.18 -18.02 -3.49
CA ALA A 235 -7.65 -18.09 -4.87
C ALA A 235 -8.41 -19.39 -5.14
N GLN A 236 -7.89 -20.55 -4.71
CA GLN A 236 -8.60 -21.83 -4.85
C GLN A 236 -9.96 -21.82 -4.12
N ARG A 237 -10.05 -21.13 -2.99
CA ARG A 237 -11.26 -21.06 -2.16
C ARG A 237 -12.31 -20.14 -2.73
N PHE A 238 -11.91 -18.96 -3.22
CA PHE A 238 -12.84 -17.90 -3.57
C PHE A 238 -13.14 -17.80 -5.06
N ILE A 239 -12.15 -18.00 -5.94
CA ILE A 239 -12.36 -17.86 -7.39
C ILE A 239 -12.33 -19.19 -8.15
N GLY A 240 -12.03 -20.28 -7.47
CA GLY A 240 -12.09 -21.64 -8.03
C GLY A 240 -10.74 -22.27 -8.35
N LYS A 241 -10.75 -23.60 -8.35
CA LYS A 241 -9.52 -24.38 -8.58
C LYS A 241 -8.97 -24.15 -10.00
N GLY A 242 -7.69 -23.77 -10.06
CA GLY A 242 -6.96 -23.60 -11.31
C GLY A 242 -7.23 -22.30 -12.06
N VAL A 243 -8.13 -21.45 -11.58
CA VAL A 243 -8.44 -20.13 -12.19
C VAL A 243 -7.24 -19.19 -12.11
N TRP A 244 -6.50 -19.26 -11.02
CA TRP A 244 -5.27 -18.48 -10.83
C TRP A 244 -4.15 -19.35 -10.25
N ARG A 245 -2.94 -19.05 -10.68
CA ARG A 245 -1.68 -19.60 -10.12
C ARG A 245 -0.67 -18.49 -10.00
N PRO A 246 0.09 -18.41 -8.90
CA PRO A 246 1.14 -17.43 -8.76
C PRO A 246 2.17 -17.62 -9.90
N ALA A 247 2.61 -16.52 -10.49
CA ALA A 247 3.76 -16.57 -11.38
C ALA A 247 4.93 -17.21 -10.61
N GLN A 248 5.57 -18.20 -11.21
CA GLN A 248 6.73 -18.82 -10.58
C GLN A 248 7.76 -17.70 -10.35
N HIS A 249 8.06 -17.45 -9.11
CA HIS A 249 9.14 -16.53 -8.74
C HIS A 249 10.40 -17.04 -9.44
N ARG A 250 10.91 -16.28 -10.39
CA ARG A 250 12.20 -16.60 -10.99
C ARG A 250 13.24 -16.33 -9.90
N ILE A 251 13.79 -17.40 -9.35
CA ILE A 251 14.96 -17.42 -8.49
C ILE A 251 16.15 -16.91 -9.28
#